data_ba7d00eb3f8b293bdb2b5809ce5fe229
#
_entry.id   ba7d00eb3f8b293bdb2b5809ce5fe229
#
_cell.length_a   1.000
_cell.length_b   1.000
_cell.length_c   1.000
_cell.angle_alpha   90.00
_cell.angle_beta   90.00
_cell.angle_gamma   90.00
#
_symmetry.space_group_name_H-M   'P 1'
#
loop_
_entity.id
_entity.type
_entity.pdbx_description
1 polymer ?
#
loop_
_entity_poly.entity_id
_entity_poly.type
_entity_poly.pdbx_seq_one_letter_code
_entity_poly.pdbx_strand_id
1 'polypeptide(L)'
;MQSFDYIRRFSELGIDDVPLVGGKNASLGEMYQALTGKGVRVPNGFATTAQAFRDYLEHNGLTARIGDALETLDVDDVDALAATGAQIRGWIVDAELPRQLADEIVAAYREMEGENGSQPDVAVRSSATAEDLPSASFAGQQETYLNI
;
A
#
# COMPACT_ATOMS: atom_id res chain seq x y z
N MET A 1 -11.11 -19.23 6.65
CA MET A 1 -10.34 -18.07 6.14
C MET A 1 -10.01 -17.16 7.33
N GLN A 2 -8.75 -16.82 7.51
CA GLN A 2 -8.34 -15.97 8.62
C GLN A 2 -8.86 -14.53 8.41
N SER A 3 -9.36 -13.89 9.46
CA SER A 3 -9.72 -12.47 9.44
C SER A 3 -8.47 -11.64 9.75
N PHE A 4 -8.29 -10.54 9.05
CA PHE A 4 -7.20 -9.59 9.23
C PHE A 4 -7.77 -8.20 9.54
N ASP A 5 -7.04 -7.44 10.35
CA ASP A 5 -7.39 -6.04 10.66
C ASP A 5 -6.79 -5.09 9.60
N TYR A 6 -5.55 -5.36 9.17
CA TYR A 6 -4.75 -4.50 8.29
C TYR A 6 -4.68 -4.97 6.84
N ILE A 7 -5.15 -6.18 6.55
CA ILE A 7 -5.06 -6.78 5.22
C ILE A 7 -6.45 -6.94 4.62
N ARG A 8 -6.56 -6.75 3.29
CA ARG A 8 -7.74 -7.09 2.48
C ARG A 8 -7.29 -7.86 1.24
N ARG A 9 -7.94 -8.97 0.98
CA ARG A 9 -7.71 -9.78 -0.23
C ARG A 9 -8.37 -9.12 -1.44
N PHE A 10 -7.84 -9.30 -2.64
CA PHE A 10 -8.48 -8.77 -3.85
C PHE A 10 -9.91 -9.32 -4.05
N SER A 11 -10.18 -10.52 -3.58
CA SER A 11 -11.54 -11.09 -3.58
C SER A 11 -12.54 -10.37 -2.68
N GLU A 12 -12.06 -9.50 -1.78
CA GLU A 12 -12.88 -8.72 -0.84
C GLU A 12 -13.00 -7.25 -1.23
N LEU A 13 -12.28 -6.81 -2.29
CA LEU A 13 -12.16 -5.41 -2.69
C LEU A 13 -12.92 -5.08 -3.96
N GLY A 14 -13.52 -3.91 -3.99
CA GLY A 14 -14.15 -3.31 -5.17
C GLY A 14 -13.76 -1.86 -5.37
N ILE A 15 -14.29 -1.24 -6.42
CA ILE A 15 -13.95 0.14 -6.78
C ILE A 15 -14.32 1.16 -5.69
N ASP A 16 -15.27 0.85 -4.84
CA ASP A 16 -15.70 1.73 -3.74
C ASP A 16 -14.71 1.74 -2.56
N ASP A 17 -13.73 0.81 -2.55
CA ASP A 17 -12.74 0.67 -1.47
C ASP A 17 -11.49 1.55 -1.64
N VAL A 18 -11.51 2.51 -2.56
CA VAL A 18 -10.39 3.47 -2.75
C VAL A 18 -9.95 4.13 -1.44
N PRO A 19 -10.86 4.61 -0.56
CA PRO A 19 -10.44 5.20 0.71
C PRO A 19 -9.76 4.20 1.67
N LEU A 20 -10.01 2.92 1.48
CA LEU A 20 -9.48 1.85 2.34
C LEU A 20 -8.10 1.36 1.89
N VAL A 21 -7.90 1.17 0.58
CA VAL A 21 -6.71 0.49 0.04
C VAL A 21 -6.01 1.24 -1.10
N GLY A 22 -6.52 2.40 -1.48
CA GLY A 22 -6.03 3.18 -2.62
C GLY A 22 -6.59 2.73 -3.97
N GLY A 23 -6.50 3.61 -4.97
CA GLY A 23 -7.11 3.43 -6.29
C GLY A 23 -6.64 2.19 -7.03
N LYS A 24 -5.33 1.95 -7.03
CA LYS A 24 -4.74 0.78 -7.69
C LYS A 24 -5.26 -0.54 -7.15
N ASN A 25 -5.30 -0.70 -5.82
CA ASN A 25 -5.77 -1.92 -5.18
C ASN A 25 -7.28 -2.11 -5.33
N ALA A 26 -8.07 -1.04 -5.24
CA ALA A 26 -9.50 -1.08 -5.48
C ALA A 26 -9.82 -1.54 -6.90
N SER A 27 -9.12 -0.98 -7.91
CA SER A 27 -9.25 -1.39 -9.32
C SER A 27 -8.84 -2.85 -9.55
N LEU A 28 -7.75 -3.32 -8.92
CA LEU A 28 -7.33 -4.73 -9.01
C LEU A 28 -8.36 -5.67 -8.39
N GLY A 29 -8.93 -5.31 -7.24
CA GLY A 29 -9.99 -6.07 -6.60
C GLY A 29 -11.25 -6.18 -7.46
N GLU A 30 -11.69 -5.05 -8.02
CA GLU A 30 -12.82 -5.01 -8.97
C GLU A 30 -12.58 -5.92 -10.18
N MET A 31 -11.40 -5.82 -10.80
CA MET A 31 -11.04 -6.67 -11.92
C MET A 31 -10.98 -8.15 -11.53
N TYR A 32 -10.43 -8.46 -10.36
CA TYR A 32 -10.35 -9.83 -9.87
C TYR A 32 -11.73 -10.46 -9.74
N GLN A 33 -12.67 -9.77 -9.10
CA GLN A 33 -14.04 -10.25 -8.93
C GLN A 33 -14.82 -10.33 -10.25
N ALA A 34 -14.71 -9.28 -11.08
CA ALA A 34 -15.53 -9.17 -12.29
C ALA A 34 -15.08 -10.10 -13.43
N LEU A 35 -13.78 -10.40 -13.54
CA LEU A 35 -13.17 -11.03 -14.71
C LEU A 35 -12.75 -12.48 -14.47
N THR A 36 -12.38 -12.88 -13.24
CA THR A 36 -11.92 -14.24 -12.95
C THR A 36 -13.01 -15.28 -13.27
N GLY A 37 -14.26 -14.98 -12.92
CA GLY A 37 -15.42 -15.83 -13.26
C GLY A 37 -15.75 -15.91 -14.77
N LYS A 38 -15.17 -15.02 -15.58
CA LYS A 38 -15.32 -14.99 -17.05
C LYS A 38 -14.15 -15.64 -17.80
N GLY A 39 -13.25 -16.30 -17.08
CA GLY A 39 -12.09 -16.98 -17.67
C GLY A 39 -10.89 -16.06 -17.96
N VAL A 40 -10.92 -14.81 -17.52
CA VAL A 40 -9.76 -13.90 -17.62
C VAL A 40 -8.86 -14.12 -16.40
N ARG A 41 -7.58 -14.36 -16.63
CA ARG A 41 -6.60 -14.49 -15.57
C ARG A 41 -6.25 -13.12 -14.99
N VAL A 42 -6.76 -12.83 -13.81
CA VAL A 42 -6.32 -11.69 -12.99
C VAL A 42 -5.48 -12.26 -11.84
N PRO A 43 -4.22 -11.83 -11.67
CA PRO A 43 -3.40 -12.28 -10.56
C PRO A 43 -4.08 -12.03 -9.23
N ASN A 44 -4.08 -13.04 -8.34
CA ASN A 44 -4.57 -12.88 -6.98
C ASN A 44 -3.56 -12.06 -6.16
N GLY A 45 -4.00 -11.51 -5.05
CA GLY A 45 -3.17 -10.72 -4.16
C GLY A 45 -3.93 -10.17 -2.97
N PHE A 46 -3.22 -9.40 -2.20
CA PHE A 46 -3.77 -8.67 -1.07
C PHE A 46 -3.20 -7.25 -0.99
N ALA A 47 -3.88 -6.41 -0.26
CA ALA A 47 -3.48 -5.03 0.02
C ALA A 47 -3.39 -4.77 1.52
N THR A 48 -2.44 -3.97 1.95
CA THR A 48 -2.47 -3.32 3.26
C THR A 48 -3.43 -2.14 3.21
N THR A 49 -4.14 -1.90 4.33
CA THR A 49 -5.11 -0.79 4.41
C THR A 49 -4.43 0.55 4.68
N ALA A 50 -5.12 1.65 4.37
CA ALA A 50 -4.68 2.99 4.74
C ALA A 50 -4.56 3.15 6.27
N GLN A 51 -5.37 2.41 7.05
CA GLN A 51 -5.25 2.39 8.51
C GLN A 51 -3.93 1.73 8.95
N ALA A 52 -3.52 0.64 8.30
CA ALA A 52 -2.22 0.01 8.57
C ALA A 52 -1.06 1.00 8.43
N PHE A 53 -1.10 1.86 7.40
CA PHE A 53 -0.07 2.88 7.20
C PHE A 53 -0.13 3.97 8.28
N ARG A 54 -1.32 4.43 8.68
CA ARG A 54 -1.46 5.40 9.78
C ARG A 54 -0.92 4.85 11.09
N ASP A 55 -1.28 3.62 11.43
CA ASP A 55 -0.81 2.97 12.67
C ASP A 55 0.69 2.70 12.63
N TYR A 56 1.25 2.41 11.46
CA TYR A 56 2.70 2.31 11.24
C TYR A 56 3.43 3.63 11.55
N LEU A 57 2.90 4.76 11.05
CA LEU A 57 3.48 6.08 11.33
C LEU A 57 3.36 6.44 12.82
N GLU A 58 2.21 6.17 13.42
CA GLU A 58 1.95 6.46 14.84
C GLU A 58 2.84 5.61 15.76
N HIS A 59 2.96 4.31 15.47
CA HIS A 59 3.82 3.38 16.23
C HIS A 59 5.27 3.86 16.30
N ASN A 60 5.75 4.50 15.26
CA ASN A 60 7.12 5.02 15.16
C ASN A 60 7.25 6.51 15.54
N GLY A 61 6.19 7.14 16.01
CA GLY A 61 6.17 8.59 16.32
C GLY A 61 6.40 9.48 15.10
N LEU A 62 6.17 8.96 13.89
CA LEU A 62 6.45 9.66 12.64
C LEU A 62 5.36 10.66 12.28
N THR A 63 4.12 10.47 12.71
CA THR A 63 3.00 11.37 12.41
C THR A 63 3.32 12.81 12.85
N ALA A 64 3.70 13.00 14.11
CA ALA A 64 4.07 14.31 14.62
C ALA A 64 5.36 14.84 13.98
N ARG A 65 6.39 13.99 13.87
CA ARG A 65 7.69 14.37 13.31
C ARG A 65 7.61 14.82 11.86
N ILE A 66 6.80 14.16 11.04
CA ILE A 66 6.55 14.54 9.65
C ILE A 66 5.76 15.85 9.61
N GLY A 67 4.72 15.97 10.46
CA GLY A 67 3.94 17.21 10.58
C GLY A 67 4.81 18.41 10.86
N ASP A 68 5.67 18.33 11.88
CA ASP A 68 6.61 19.40 12.27
C ASP A 68 7.57 19.77 11.12
N ALA A 69 8.10 18.76 10.41
CA ALA A 69 9.01 18.98 9.29
C ALA A 69 8.33 19.69 8.11
N LEU A 70 7.05 19.40 7.87
CA LEU A 70 6.29 20.01 6.79
C LEU A 70 5.75 21.41 7.16
N GLU A 71 5.42 21.66 8.42
CA GLU A 71 4.89 22.94 8.90
C GLU A 71 5.92 24.08 8.71
N THR A 72 7.20 23.77 8.86
CA THR A 72 8.29 24.74 8.73
C THR A 72 8.90 24.81 7.33
N LEU A 73 8.40 23.99 6.39
CA LEU A 73 8.96 23.88 5.04
C LEU A 73 8.45 25.01 4.13
N ASP A 74 9.38 25.75 3.54
CA ASP A 74 9.10 26.62 2.41
C ASP A 74 9.01 25.77 1.12
N VAL A 75 7.81 25.62 0.59
CA VAL A 75 7.56 24.79 -0.60
C VAL A 75 8.06 25.42 -1.90
N ASP A 76 8.36 26.72 -1.89
CA ASP A 76 8.95 27.45 -3.03
C ASP A 76 10.48 27.27 -3.08
N ASP A 77 11.11 26.87 -1.98
CA ASP A 77 12.51 26.45 -1.94
C ASP A 77 12.65 24.99 -2.38
N VAL A 78 13.00 24.78 -3.65
CA VAL A 78 13.09 23.45 -4.28
C VAL A 78 14.16 22.58 -3.59
N ASP A 79 15.26 23.15 -3.15
CA ASP A 79 16.33 22.41 -2.48
C ASP A 79 15.90 21.98 -1.08
N ALA A 80 15.24 22.84 -0.32
CA ALA A 80 14.67 22.51 0.97
C ALA A 80 13.57 21.45 0.84
N LEU A 81 12.71 21.58 -0.17
CA LEU A 81 11.66 20.60 -0.46
C LEU A 81 12.25 19.21 -0.76
N ALA A 82 13.26 19.15 -1.62
CA ALA A 82 13.94 17.90 -1.97
C ALA A 82 14.64 17.25 -0.77
N ALA A 83 15.34 18.04 0.04
CA ALA A 83 16.03 17.57 1.24
C ALA A 83 15.05 17.06 2.29
N THR A 84 13.99 17.81 2.59
CA THR A 84 12.95 17.41 3.54
C THR A 84 12.23 16.15 3.08
N GLY A 85 11.89 16.06 1.80
CA GLY A 85 11.28 14.86 1.22
C GLY A 85 12.17 13.61 1.32
N ALA A 86 13.48 13.76 1.05
CA ALA A 86 14.45 12.68 1.21
C ALA A 86 14.57 12.23 2.68
N GLN A 87 14.57 13.19 3.61
CA GLN A 87 14.62 12.91 5.04
C GLN A 87 13.38 12.14 5.53
N ILE A 88 12.18 12.59 5.15
CA ILE A 88 10.92 11.91 5.51
C ILE A 88 10.88 10.48 4.95
N ARG A 89 11.27 10.29 3.69
CA ARG A 89 11.37 8.94 3.10
C ARG A 89 12.33 8.05 3.87
N GLY A 90 13.49 8.58 4.29
CA GLY A 90 14.44 7.87 5.13
C GLY A 90 13.81 7.41 6.45
N TRP A 91 13.12 8.29 7.15
CA TRP A 91 12.43 7.93 8.40
C TRP A 91 11.39 6.82 8.20
N ILE A 92 10.63 6.87 7.10
CA ILE A 92 9.63 5.86 6.79
C ILE A 92 10.29 4.52 6.46
N VAL A 93 11.35 4.51 5.66
CA VAL A 93 12.04 3.27 5.26
C VAL A 93 12.74 2.59 6.44
N ASP A 94 13.33 3.38 7.34
CA ASP A 94 14.08 2.88 8.50
C ASP A 94 13.20 2.51 9.70
N ALA A 95 11.91 2.82 9.64
CA ALA A 95 10.97 2.57 10.73
C ALA A 95 10.62 1.08 10.87
N GLU A 96 10.27 0.67 12.08
CA GLU A 96 9.94 -0.72 12.41
C GLU A 96 8.46 -1.02 12.08
N LEU A 97 8.21 -2.14 11.41
CA LEU A 97 6.85 -2.62 11.20
C LEU A 97 6.22 -3.07 12.53
N PRO A 98 5.01 -2.59 12.89
CA PRO A 98 4.27 -3.13 14.02
C PRO A 98 4.12 -4.65 13.87
N ARG A 99 4.34 -5.38 14.96
CA ARG A 99 4.34 -6.84 14.94
C ARG A 99 3.07 -7.44 14.33
N GLN A 100 1.90 -6.90 14.71
CA GLN A 100 0.64 -7.38 14.15
C GLN A 100 0.58 -7.22 12.64
N LEU A 101 0.99 -6.05 12.12
CA LEU A 101 1.02 -5.80 10.67
C LEU A 101 1.98 -6.78 9.95
N ALA A 102 3.16 -6.99 10.51
CA ALA A 102 4.14 -7.93 9.95
C ALA A 102 3.59 -9.36 9.95
N ASP A 103 2.99 -9.81 11.05
CA ASP A 103 2.41 -11.15 11.18
C ASP A 103 1.25 -11.35 10.19
N GLU A 104 0.39 -10.35 9.99
CA GLU A 104 -0.73 -10.40 9.03
C GLU A 104 -0.23 -10.45 7.57
N ILE A 105 0.81 -9.68 7.21
CA ILE A 105 1.43 -9.72 5.87
C ILE A 105 1.97 -11.13 5.59
N VAL A 106 2.72 -11.70 6.53
CA VAL A 106 3.27 -13.05 6.39
C VAL A 106 2.16 -14.11 6.27
N ALA A 107 1.10 -13.97 7.06
CA ALA A 107 -0.03 -14.89 7.00
C ALA A 107 -0.77 -14.82 5.66
N ALA A 108 -1.04 -13.59 5.16
CA ALA A 108 -1.68 -13.38 3.87
C ALA A 108 -0.82 -13.90 2.70
N TYR A 109 0.50 -13.71 2.75
CA TYR A 109 1.41 -14.27 1.76
C TYR A 109 1.37 -15.82 1.75
N ARG A 110 1.37 -16.46 2.92
CA ARG A 110 1.26 -17.92 3.03
C ARG A 110 -0.07 -18.48 2.52
N GLU A 111 -1.16 -17.74 2.64
CA GLU A 111 -2.43 -18.12 2.01
C GLU A 111 -2.30 -18.16 0.48
N MET A 112 -1.58 -17.21 -0.12
CA MET A 112 -1.32 -17.20 -1.57
C MET A 112 -0.43 -18.38 -2.02
N GLU A 113 0.50 -18.84 -1.19
CA GLU A 113 1.32 -20.02 -1.48
C GLU A 113 0.46 -21.27 -1.69
N GLY A 114 -0.59 -21.45 -0.87
CA GLY A 114 -1.52 -22.58 -0.98
C GLY A 114 -2.31 -22.59 -2.30
N GLU A 115 -2.58 -21.43 -2.89
CA GLU A 115 -3.33 -21.28 -4.14
C GLU A 115 -2.44 -21.41 -5.40
N ASN A 116 -1.18 -20.96 -5.33
CA ASN A 116 -0.29 -20.80 -6.50
C ASN A 116 0.96 -21.70 -6.47
N GLY A 117 1.08 -22.59 -5.50
CA GLY A 117 2.27 -23.40 -5.26
C GLY A 117 3.21 -22.80 -4.21
N SER A 118 4.31 -23.47 -3.93
CA SER A 118 5.28 -22.98 -2.94
C SER A 118 6.07 -21.78 -3.48
N GLN A 119 6.07 -20.69 -2.73
CA GLN A 119 6.82 -19.45 -2.99
C GLN A 119 6.47 -18.79 -4.34
N PRO A 120 5.26 -18.26 -4.51
CA PRO A 120 4.92 -17.52 -5.72
C PRO A 120 5.76 -16.23 -5.81
N ASP A 121 6.32 -15.95 -6.98
CA ASP A 121 6.87 -14.64 -7.26
C ASP A 121 5.75 -13.59 -7.20
N VAL A 122 5.99 -12.49 -6.51
CA VAL A 122 5.02 -11.42 -6.37
C VAL A 122 5.53 -10.09 -6.90
N ALA A 123 4.59 -9.22 -7.27
CA ALA A 123 4.85 -7.81 -7.51
C ALA A 123 4.40 -7.01 -6.28
N VAL A 124 5.32 -6.33 -5.61
CA VAL A 124 5.03 -5.41 -4.52
C VAL A 124 4.87 -4.02 -5.10
N ARG A 125 3.70 -3.41 -4.92
CA ARG A 125 3.31 -2.14 -5.55
C ARG A 125 2.78 -1.16 -4.52
N SER A 126 3.19 0.10 -4.63
CA SER A 126 2.56 1.17 -3.88
C SER A 126 1.15 1.46 -4.39
N SER A 127 0.27 1.90 -3.51
CA SER A 127 -1.08 2.35 -3.82
C SER A 127 -1.41 3.54 -2.93
N ALA A 128 -2.05 4.56 -3.46
CA ALA A 128 -2.43 5.74 -2.72
C ALA A 128 -3.93 6.01 -2.82
N THR A 129 -4.51 6.53 -1.74
CA THR A 129 -5.93 6.90 -1.69
C THR A 129 -6.28 8.08 -2.60
N ALA A 130 -5.27 8.85 -3.03
CA ALA A 130 -5.41 9.94 -3.98
C ALA A 130 -4.97 9.57 -5.41
N GLU A 131 -4.62 8.30 -5.67
CA GLU A 131 -4.19 7.81 -6.99
C GLU A 131 -5.41 7.47 -7.86
N ASP A 132 -5.29 7.73 -9.17
CA ASP A 132 -6.30 7.43 -10.18
C ASP A 132 -7.67 8.10 -9.94
N LEU A 133 -7.68 9.23 -9.25
CA LEU A 133 -8.87 10.05 -9.13
C LEU A 133 -9.04 10.95 -10.36
N PRO A 134 -10.28 11.31 -10.73
CA PRO A 134 -10.54 12.22 -11.85
C PRO A 134 -9.87 13.59 -11.69
N SER A 135 -9.55 13.98 -10.44
CA SER A 135 -8.95 15.26 -10.07
C SER A 135 -7.46 15.18 -9.74
N ALA A 136 -6.86 13.99 -9.71
CA ALA A 136 -5.46 13.81 -9.32
C ALA A 136 -4.78 12.69 -10.11
N SER A 137 -3.61 13.00 -10.67
CA SER A 137 -2.76 12.03 -11.34
C SER A 137 -1.35 12.12 -10.77
N PHE A 138 -0.82 10.98 -10.32
CA PHE A 138 0.52 10.85 -9.73
C PHE A 138 1.41 9.92 -10.55
N ALA A 139 1.31 10.00 -11.87
CA ALA A 139 2.11 9.17 -12.78
C ALA A 139 3.62 9.32 -12.49
N GLY A 140 4.33 8.21 -12.38
CA GLY A 140 5.77 8.18 -12.17
C GLY A 140 6.23 8.48 -10.74
N GLN A 141 5.33 8.68 -9.78
CA GLN A 141 5.68 8.96 -8.39
C GLN A 141 5.67 7.71 -7.49
N GLN A 142 5.24 6.57 -8.03
CA GLN A 142 5.09 5.34 -7.27
C GLN A 142 5.94 4.22 -7.86
N GLU A 143 6.41 3.33 -7.00
CA GLU A 143 7.31 2.26 -7.37
C GLU A 143 6.61 0.90 -7.42
N THR A 144 7.19 0.00 -8.23
CA THR A 144 6.78 -1.40 -8.31
C THR A 144 8.03 -2.26 -8.27
N TYR A 145 8.06 -3.21 -7.36
CA TYR A 145 9.11 -4.21 -7.22
C TYR A 145 8.61 -5.54 -7.76
N LEU A 146 9.34 -6.14 -8.68
CA LEU A 146 8.98 -7.40 -9.33
C LEU A 146 9.87 -8.54 -8.84
N ASN A 147 9.34 -9.75 -8.87
CA ASN A 147 10.04 -10.99 -8.52
C ASN A 147 10.60 -10.96 -7.07
N ILE A 148 9.75 -10.54 -6.15
CA ILE A 148 10.05 -10.52 -4.72
C ILE A 148 9.64 -11.86 -4.10
#